data_7d40a55fddd6c919001ac349dc56dd76
#
_entry.id   7d40a55fddd6c919001ac349dc56dd76
#
_cell.length_a   1.000
_cell.length_b   1.000
_cell.length_c   1.000
_cell.angle_alpha   90.00
_cell.angle_beta   90.00
_cell.angle_gamma   90.00
#
_symmetry.space_group_name_H-M   'P 1'
#
loop_
_entity.id
_entity.type
_entity.pdbx_description
1 polymer ?
#
loop_
_entity_poly.entity_id
_entity_poly.type
_entity_poly.pdbx_seq_one_letter_code
_entity_poly.pdbx_strand_id
1 'polypeptide(L)'
;MGDDNEIPLDLQNDIKLAFDLYKNEKEKINKLKLRTLLFSFCMYKNSASDINEYIETETDPDKEEFDFDIVCLLVNQKLKSAKNKDADEIFNYMISNKNDKNDTDNLKSEDFSKAFKKYGIDASDAEIGEMMKYMTRKQKKTRDESDEDEEEEEEQEEDIPEKITKAQFKKFYTANK
;
A
#
# COMPACT_ATOMS: atom_id res chain seq x y z
N MET A 1 -1.74 14.88 -11.77
CA MET A 1 -1.19 14.36 -10.53
C MET A 1 -2.36 13.77 -9.77
N GLY A 2 -2.59 12.46 -9.86
CA GLY A 2 -3.61 11.79 -9.04
C GLY A 2 -3.14 11.90 -7.59
N ASP A 3 -4.01 12.36 -6.70
CA ASP A 3 -3.73 12.45 -5.29
C ASP A 3 -3.53 11.02 -4.74
N ASP A 4 -2.27 10.63 -4.55
CA ASP A 4 -1.88 9.37 -3.86
C ASP A 4 -2.39 9.32 -2.39
N ASN A 5 -3.20 10.31 -2.00
CA ASN A 5 -3.79 10.45 -0.67
C ASN A 5 -5.26 10.05 -0.57
N GLU A 6 -5.89 9.65 -1.66
CA GLU A 6 -7.30 9.31 -1.63
C GLU A 6 -7.52 7.97 -0.92
N ILE A 7 -8.36 8.00 0.11
CA ILE A 7 -8.76 6.81 0.87
C ILE A 7 -9.82 6.08 0.05
N PRO A 8 -9.75 4.74 -0.12
CA PRO A 8 -10.83 3.98 -0.75
C PRO A 8 -12.18 4.29 -0.10
N LEU A 9 -13.22 4.49 -0.92
CA LEU A 9 -14.54 4.92 -0.46
C LEU A 9 -15.13 3.97 0.60
N ASP A 10 -14.93 2.66 0.43
CA ASP A 10 -15.41 1.66 1.39
C ASP A 10 -14.75 1.84 2.76
N LEU A 11 -13.44 2.02 2.79
CA LEU A 11 -12.70 2.29 4.03
C LEU A 11 -13.15 3.61 4.67
N GLN A 12 -13.37 4.64 3.86
CA GLN A 12 -13.86 5.93 4.36
C GLN A 12 -15.24 5.79 5.00
N ASN A 13 -16.13 5.00 4.40
CA ASN A 13 -17.45 4.69 4.95
C ASN A 13 -17.37 3.94 6.28
N ASP A 14 -16.48 2.94 6.37
CA ASP A 14 -16.29 2.17 7.61
C ASP A 14 -15.74 3.06 8.74
N ILE A 15 -14.75 3.92 8.43
CA ILE A 15 -14.24 4.90 9.39
C ILE A 15 -15.35 5.85 9.81
N LYS A 16 -16.21 6.30 8.88
CA LYS A 16 -17.32 7.22 9.16
C LYS A 16 -18.33 6.60 10.11
N LEU A 17 -18.74 5.36 9.88
CA LEU A 17 -19.65 4.64 10.77
C LEU A 17 -19.08 4.53 12.18
N ALA A 18 -17.81 4.16 12.32
CA ALA A 18 -17.16 4.05 13.62
C ALA A 18 -16.96 5.42 14.30
N PHE A 19 -16.64 6.45 13.53
CA PHE A 19 -16.53 7.83 14.04
C PHE A 19 -17.84 8.34 14.59
N ASP A 20 -18.95 8.13 13.88
CA ASP A 20 -20.30 8.57 14.28
C ASP A 20 -20.77 7.94 15.58
N LEU A 21 -20.30 6.75 15.95
CA LEU A 21 -20.56 6.12 17.24
C LEU A 21 -19.87 6.83 18.42
N TYR A 22 -18.78 7.55 18.17
CA TYR A 22 -17.92 8.11 19.22
C TYR A 22 -17.89 9.64 19.26
N LYS A 23 -18.37 10.32 18.21
CA LYS A 23 -18.36 11.77 18.12
C LYS A 23 -19.23 12.42 19.19
N ASN A 24 -18.79 13.58 19.64
CA ASN A 24 -19.56 14.45 20.54
C ASN A 24 -20.49 15.40 19.75
N GLU A 25 -21.19 16.28 20.46
CA GLU A 25 -22.07 17.29 19.87
C GLU A 25 -21.35 18.29 18.94
N LYS A 26 -20.01 18.40 19.05
CA LYS A 26 -19.18 19.25 18.20
C LYS A 26 -18.63 18.50 16.97
N GLU A 27 -19.17 17.32 16.65
CA GLU A 27 -18.68 16.47 15.55
C GLU A 27 -17.20 16.10 15.69
N LYS A 28 -16.72 15.85 16.94
CA LYS A 28 -15.32 15.49 17.23
C LYS A 28 -15.22 14.31 18.18
N ILE A 29 -14.09 13.61 18.14
CA ILE A 29 -13.75 12.56 19.10
C ILE A 29 -12.53 12.96 19.95
N ASN A 30 -12.48 12.47 21.18
CA ASN A 30 -11.32 12.70 22.05
C ASN A 30 -10.18 11.70 21.77
N LYS A 31 -8.98 11.94 22.35
CA LYS A 31 -7.77 11.13 22.18
C LYS A 31 -8.01 9.64 22.53
N LEU A 32 -8.82 9.33 23.54
CA LEU A 32 -9.14 7.93 23.92
C LEU A 32 -9.93 7.22 22.81
N LYS A 33 -10.92 7.87 22.24
CA LYS A 33 -11.74 7.33 21.14
C LYS A 33 -10.94 7.20 19.84
N LEU A 34 -10.10 8.19 19.54
CA LEU A 34 -9.16 8.11 18.42
C LEU A 34 -8.23 6.89 18.55
N ARG A 35 -7.66 6.65 19.74
CA ARG A 35 -6.84 5.47 20.00
C ARG A 35 -7.60 4.18 19.73
N THR A 36 -8.85 4.10 20.15
CA THR A 36 -9.73 2.94 19.91
C THR A 36 -9.94 2.70 18.41
N LEU A 37 -10.20 3.75 17.64
CA LEU A 37 -10.35 3.64 16.18
C LEU A 37 -9.04 3.21 15.50
N LEU A 38 -7.91 3.82 15.83
CA LEU A 38 -6.61 3.43 15.27
C LEU A 38 -6.26 1.98 15.58
N PHE A 39 -6.51 1.54 16.82
CA PHE A 39 -6.34 0.13 17.18
C PHE A 39 -7.19 -0.78 16.30
N SER A 40 -8.46 -0.47 16.11
CA SER A 40 -9.40 -1.31 15.36
C SER A 40 -9.08 -1.38 13.87
N PHE A 41 -8.67 -0.27 13.25
CA PHE A 41 -8.47 -0.20 11.80
C PHE A 41 -7.06 -0.59 11.34
N CYS A 42 -6.03 -0.23 12.09
CA CYS A 42 -4.67 -0.33 11.55
C CYS A 42 -3.56 -0.64 12.58
N MET A 43 -3.83 -0.62 13.88
CA MET A 43 -2.81 -0.76 14.91
C MET A 43 -3.09 -1.86 15.95
N TYR A 44 -3.87 -2.88 15.58
CA TYR A 44 -4.30 -3.96 16.48
C TYR A 44 -3.16 -4.79 17.09
N LYS A 45 -1.96 -4.74 16.49
CA LYS A 45 -0.73 -5.39 16.99
C LYS A 45 0.12 -4.48 17.87
N ASN A 46 -0.23 -3.20 17.98
CA ASN A 46 0.56 -2.20 18.70
C ASN A 46 0.08 -2.06 20.14
N SER A 47 1.00 -1.70 21.04
CA SER A 47 0.64 -1.35 22.41
C SER A 47 -0.10 0.00 22.47
N ALA A 48 -0.76 0.26 23.60
CA ALA A 48 -1.40 1.55 23.83
C ALA A 48 -0.39 2.72 23.81
N SER A 49 0.86 2.45 24.24
CA SER A 49 1.96 3.43 24.18
C SER A 49 2.34 3.77 22.76
N ASP A 50 2.50 2.76 21.88
CA ASP A 50 2.87 2.97 20.48
C ASP A 50 1.80 3.79 19.73
N ILE A 51 0.52 3.56 20.06
CA ILE A 51 -0.58 4.31 19.45
C ILE A 51 -0.58 5.76 19.93
N ASN A 52 -0.31 6.01 21.21
CA ASN A 52 -0.20 7.37 21.74
C ASN A 52 0.98 8.12 21.11
N GLU A 53 2.15 7.47 21.03
CA GLU A 53 3.33 8.04 20.36
C GLU A 53 3.04 8.38 18.90
N TYR A 54 2.35 7.50 18.18
CA TYR A 54 1.92 7.78 16.81
C TYR A 54 1.01 9.00 16.70
N ILE A 55 0.00 9.12 17.58
CA ILE A 55 -0.90 10.27 17.59
C ILE A 55 -0.12 11.55 17.87
N GLU A 56 0.77 11.55 18.84
CA GLU A 56 1.58 12.72 19.24
C GLU A 56 2.60 13.12 18.18
N THR A 57 3.10 12.17 17.40
CA THR A 57 4.04 12.44 16.30
C THR A 57 3.33 13.04 15.08
N GLU A 58 2.13 12.55 14.77
CA GLU A 58 1.40 12.92 13.54
C GLU A 58 0.42 14.09 13.75
N THR A 59 0.19 14.52 14.99
CA THR A 59 -0.71 15.62 15.32
C THR A 59 -0.05 16.56 16.32
N ASP A 60 -0.70 17.70 16.61
CA ASP A 60 -0.29 18.58 17.71
C ASP A 60 -0.43 17.80 19.04
N PRO A 61 0.64 17.67 19.84
CA PRO A 61 0.63 16.94 21.11
C PRO A 61 -0.44 17.44 22.12
N ASP A 62 -0.76 18.74 22.07
CA ASP A 62 -1.75 19.38 22.93
C ASP A 62 -3.18 19.27 22.41
N LYS A 63 -3.38 18.62 21.26
CA LYS A 63 -4.69 18.44 20.65
C LYS A 63 -5.52 17.37 21.36
N GLU A 64 -6.62 17.77 21.95
CA GLU A 64 -7.52 16.91 22.73
C GLU A 64 -8.70 16.35 21.91
N GLU A 65 -9.11 17.05 20.86
CA GLU A 65 -10.26 16.72 20.02
C GLU A 65 -9.88 16.63 18.53
N PHE A 66 -10.41 15.62 17.84
CA PHE A 66 -10.09 15.29 16.46
C PHE A 66 -11.37 15.21 15.63
N ASP A 67 -11.37 15.86 14.47
CA ASP A 67 -12.42 15.76 13.47
C ASP A 67 -12.25 14.53 12.58
N PHE A 68 -13.26 14.28 11.75
CA PHE A 68 -13.28 13.10 10.87
C PHE A 68 -12.10 13.05 9.87
N ASP A 69 -11.75 14.21 9.31
CA ASP A 69 -10.69 14.28 8.29
C ASP A 69 -9.33 13.88 8.87
N ILE A 70 -9.02 14.30 10.09
CA ILE A 70 -7.79 13.91 10.79
C ILE A 70 -7.79 12.40 11.09
N VAL A 71 -8.92 11.84 11.51
CA VAL A 71 -9.02 10.38 11.74
C VAL A 71 -8.75 9.61 10.45
N CYS A 72 -9.37 10.02 9.36
CA CYS A 72 -9.13 9.44 8.03
C CYS A 72 -7.67 9.54 7.61
N LEU A 73 -7.07 10.71 7.79
CA LEU A 73 -5.66 10.94 7.46
C LEU A 73 -4.74 9.98 8.23
N LEU A 74 -4.90 9.89 9.54
CA LEU A 74 -4.08 9.03 10.41
C LEU A 74 -4.22 7.55 10.07
N VAL A 75 -5.45 7.07 9.85
CA VAL A 75 -5.68 5.67 9.44
C VAL A 75 -5.01 5.39 8.10
N ASN A 76 -5.18 6.26 7.10
CA ASN A 76 -4.61 6.09 5.78
C ASN A 76 -3.07 6.09 5.79
N GLN A 77 -2.46 7.05 6.48
CA GLN A 77 -1.00 7.12 6.63
C GLN A 77 -0.44 5.84 7.26
N LYS A 78 -1.10 5.34 8.32
CA LYS A 78 -0.65 4.13 9.00
C LYS A 78 -0.79 2.89 8.13
N LEU A 79 -1.90 2.73 7.40
CA LEU A 79 -2.09 1.62 6.47
C LEU A 79 -1.07 1.66 5.32
N LYS A 80 -0.78 2.84 4.76
CA LYS A 80 0.25 3.01 3.73
C LYS A 80 1.64 2.67 4.24
N SER A 81 1.97 3.12 5.46
CA SER A 81 3.24 2.80 6.10
C SER A 81 3.40 1.29 6.32
N ALA A 82 2.35 0.60 6.77
CA ALA A 82 2.35 -0.85 6.95
C ALA A 82 2.54 -1.59 5.61
N LYS A 83 1.81 -1.20 4.56
CA LYS A 83 1.98 -1.78 3.21
C LYS A 83 3.39 -1.59 2.67
N ASN A 84 3.98 -0.42 2.83
CA ASN A 84 5.35 -0.14 2.41
C ASN A 84 6.37 -1.01 3.16
N LYS A 85 6.17 -1.21 4.46
CA LYS A 85 7.03 -2.07 5.27
C LYS A 85 6.93 -3.53 4.85
N ASP A 86 5.73 -4.04 4.64
CA ASP A 86 5.49 -5.40 4.14
C ASP A 86 6.17 -5.61 2.77
N ALA A 87 6.05 -4.64 1.86
CA ALA A 87 6.70 -4.70 0.56
C ALA A 87 8.23 -4.74 0.67
N ASP A 88 8.81 -3.95 1.57
CA ASP A 88 10.25 -3.96 1.84
C ASP A 88 10.72 -5.30 2.44
N GLU A 89 9.96 -5.86 3.38
CA GLU A 89 10.27 -7.14 4.00
C GLU A 89 10.26 -8.28 2.98
N ILE A 90 9.24 -8.33 2.11
CA ILE A 90 9.14 -9.34 1.05
C ILE A 90 10.28 -9.17 0.03
N PHE A 91 10.54 -7.94 -0.42
CA PHE A 91 11.62 -7.67 -1.36
C PHE A 91 12.98 -8.08 -0.78
N ASN A 92 13.28 -7.67 0.45
CA ASN A 92 14.53 -8.00 1.12
C ASN A 92 14.68 -9.52 1.35
N TYR A 93 13.57 -10.21 1.65
CA TYR A 93 13.56 -11.67 1.74
C TYR A 93 13.96 -12.32 0.40
N MET A 94 13.39 -11.87 -0.72
CA MET A 94 13.76 -12.38 -2.04
C MET A 94 15.24 -12.11 -2.36
N ILE A 95 15.71 -10.89 -2.08
CA ILE A 95 17.11 -10.50 -2.26
C ILE A 95 18.07 -11.37 -1.42
N SER A 96 17.73 -11.67 -0.16
CA SER A 96 18.57 -12.48 0.72
C SER A 96 18.76 -13.92 0.24
N ASN A 97 17.86 -14.40 -0.61
CA ASN A 97 17.89 -15.74 -1.20
C ASN A 97 18.52 -15.77 -2.62
N LYS A 98 19.03 -14.64 -3.11
CA LYS A 98 19.73 -14.56 -4.41
C LYS A 98 21.07 -15.29 -4.38
N ASN A 99 21.45 -15.80 -5.56
CA ASN A 99 22.80 -16.32 -5.77
C ASN A 99 23.82 -15.19 -5.97
N ASP A 100 23.41 -14.10 -6.63
CA ASP A 100 24.24 -12.92 -6.84
C ASP A 100 24.02 -11.90 -5.72
N LYS A 101 24.93 -11.86 -4.77
CA LYS A 101 24.89 -10.94 -3.62
C LYS A 101 25.27 -9.50 -3.94
N ASN A 102 25.75 -9.23 -5.16
CA ASN A 102 26.17 -7.90 -5.56
C ASN A 102 25.02 -7.05 -6.11
N ASP A 103 23.92 -7.66 -6.57
CA ASP A 103 22.74 -6.96 -7.04
C ASP A 103 21.63 -6.98 -5.97
N THR A 104 21.63 -5.98 -5.09
CA THR A 104 20.71 -5.87 -3.96
C THR A 104 19.43 -5.08 -4.27
N ASP A 105 19.36 -4.45 -5.45
CA ASP A 105 18.29 -3.50 -5.76
C ASP A 105 17.31 -3.99 -6.84
N ASN A 106 17.58 -5.15 -7.43
CA ASN A 106 16.78 -5.70 -8.51
C ASN A 106 16.42 -7.17 -8.26
N LEU A 107 15.29 -7.62 -8.77
CA LEU A 107 14.85 -9.03 -8.82
C LEU A 107 14.74 -9.47 -10.27
N LYS A 108 15.24 -10.67 -10.58
CA LYS A 108 15.12 -11.34 -11.87
C LYS A 108 14.06 -12.43 -11.81
N SER A 109 13.64 -12.95 -12.97
CA SER A 109 12.68 -14.06 -13.08
C SER A 109 13.06 -15.26 -12.20
N GLU A 110 14.35 -15.61 -12.16
CA GLU A 110 14.86 -16.72 -11.35
C GLU A 110 14.67 -16.53 -9.85
N ASP A 111 14.69 -15.28 -9.35
CA ASP A 111 14.51 -14.96 -7.93
C ASP A 111 13.05 -15.19 -7.53
N PHE A 112 12.11 -14.81 -8.39
CA PHE A 112 10.69 -15.10 -8.22
C PHE A 112 10.41 -16.62 -8.26
N SER A 113 10.98 -17.33 -9.25
CA SER A 113 10.81 -18.79 -9.36
C SER A 113 11.30 -19.51 -8.10
N LYS A 114 12.46 -19.12 -7.55
CA LYS A 114 12.97 -19.69 -6.29
C LYS A 114 12.08 -19.39 -5.10
N ALA A 115 11.60 -18.15 -4.98
CA ALA A 115 10.70 -17.76 -3.91
C ALA A 115 9.40 -18.56 -3.97
N PHE A 116 8.78 -18.68 -5.13
CA PHE A 116 7.54 -19.41 -5.31
C PHE A 116 7.68 -20.90 -4.98
N LYS A 117 8.71 -21.57 -5.49
CA LYS A 117 9.01 -22.98 -5.17
C LYS A 117 9.17 -23.22 -3.68
N LYS A 118 9.80 -22.30 -2.95
CA LYS A 118 10.00 -22.40 -1.50
C LYS A 118 8.66 -22.35 -0.74
N TYR A 119 7.66 -21.65 -1.26
CA TYR A 119 6.32 -21.59 -0.69
C TYR A 119 5.35 -22.62 -1.28
N GLY A 120 5.84 -23.55 -2.10
CA GLY A 120 5.00 -24.58 -2.74
C GLY A 120 4.11 -24.03 -3.84
N ILE A 121 4.43 -22.85 -4.40
CA ILE A 121 3.73 -22.25 -5.53
C ILE A 121 4.41 -22.72 -6.81
N ASP A 122 3.67 -23.42 -7.64
CA ASP A 122 4.15 -23.88 -8.97
C ASP A 122 3.75 -22.83 -10.01
N ALA A 123 4.68 -21.93 -10.33
CA ALA A 123 4.51 -20.92 -11.36
C ALA A 123 5.50 -21.17 -12.49
N SER A 124 5.00 -21.20 -13.71
CA SER A 124 5.82 -21.32 -14.94
C SER A 124 6.60 -20.05 -15.21
N ASP A 125 7.67 -20.15 -16.00
CA ASP A 125 8.48 -19.01 -16.41
C ASP A 125 7.65 -17.98 -17.21
N ALA A 126 6.65 -18.44 -17.97
CA ALA A 126 5.73 -17.58 -18.70
C ALA A 126 4.84 -16.77 -17.73
N GLU A 127 4.27 -17.37 -16.70
CA GLU A 127 3.46 -16.67 -15.69
C GLU A 127 4.30 -15.66 -14.90
N ILE A 128 5.54 -16.00 -14.55
CA ILE A 128 6.47 -15.09 -13.91
C ILE A 128 6.80 -13.93 -14.85
N GLY A 129 7.01 -14.19 -16.14
CA GLY A 129 7.26 -13.17 -17.15
C GLY A 129 6.09 -12.18 -17.27
N GLU A 130 4.87 -12.67 -17.37
CA GLU A 130 3.67 -11.82 -17.42
C GLU A 130 3.49 -11.00 -16.12
N MET A 131 3.74 -11.58 -14.98
CA MET A 131 3.73 -10.85 -13.70
C MET A 131 4.78 -9.72 -13.70
N MET A 132 5.99 -9.97 -14.20
CA MET A 132 7.04 -8.95 -14.29
C MET A 132 6.67 -7.83 -15.27
N LYS A 133 6.08 -8.14 -16.43
CA LYS A 133 5.52 -7.15 -17.35
C LYS A 133 4.48 -6.29 -16.64
N TYR A 134 3.55 -6.91 -15.90
CA TYR A 134 2.52 -6.19 -15.19
C TYR A 134 3.09 -5.23 -14.13
N MET A 135 4.15 -5.63 -13.42
CA MET A 135 4.83 -4.79 -12.43
C MET A 135 5.52 -3.56 -13.06
N THR A 136 5.92 -3.64 -14.31
CA THR A 136 6.61 -2.55 -15.01
C THR A 136 5.69 -1.65 -15.80
N ARG A 137 4.47 -2.10 -16.12
CA ARG A 137 3.49 -1.27 -16.83
C ARG A 137 3.28 0.05 -16.10
N LYS A 138 3.40 1.15 -16.83
CA LYS A 138 2.94 2.45 -16.34
C LYS A 138 1.42 2.31 -16.16
N GLN A 139 0.92 2.41 -14.92
CA GLN A 139 -0.51 2.51 -14.71
C GLN A 139 -1.01 3.68 -15.56
N LYS A 140 -1.76 3.38 -16.61
CA LYS A 140 -2.47 4.41 -17.37
C LYS A 140 -3.36 5.14 -16.37
N LYS A 141 -3.21 6.47 -16.27
CA LYS A 141 -4.15 7.30 -15.53
C LYS A 141 -5.54 6.95 -16.06
N THR A 142 -6.48 6.62 -15.19
CA THR A 142 -7.89 6.68 -15.52
C THR A 142 -8.15 8.10 -16.02
N ARG A 143 -8.24 8.26 -17.36
CA ARG A 143 -8.71 9.48 -17.96
C ARG A 143 -10.19 9.60 -17.60
N ASP A 144 -10.59 10.78 -17.16
CA ASP A 144 -11.99 11.17 -17.10
C ASP A 144 -12.65 10.85 -18.43
N GLU A 145 -13.84 10.23 -18.36
CA GLU A 145 -14.67 9.85 -19.50
C GLU A 145 -15.18 11.11 -20.22
N SER A 146 -14.40 11.72 -21.07
CA SER A 146 -14.88 12.81 -21.94
C SER A 146 -14.01 13.10 -23.15
N ASP A 147 -13.38 12.11 -23.79
CA ASP A 147 -12.90 12.29 -25.16
C ASP A 147 -12.94 10.94 -25.89
N GLU A 148 -13.97 10.77 -26.71
CA GLU A 148 -14.12 9.72 -27.71
C GLU A 148 -13.14 9.96 -28.87
N ASP A 149 -11.89 9.54 -28.69
CA ASP A 149 -11.00 9.26 -29.80
C ASP A 149 -10.50 7.83 -29.60
N GLU A 150 -11.12 6.89 -30.33
CA GLU A 150 -10.67 5.52 -30.51
C GLU A 150 -9.32 5.53 -31.25
N GLU A 151 -8.22 5.76 -30.55
CA GLU A 151 -6.92 5.36 -31.06
C GLU A 151 -6.80 3.84 -30.83
N GLU A 152 -6.87 3.06 -31.92
CA GLU A 152 -6.49 1.65 -31.97
C GLU A 152 -5.05 1.54 -31.43
N GLU A 153 -4.95 1.17 -30.14
CA GLU A 153 -3.64 0.84 -29.56
C GLU A 153 -3.19 -0.50 -30.15
N GLU A 154 -2.25 -0.45 -31.09
CA GLU A 154 -1.45 -1.61 -31.46
C GLU A 154 -0.91 -2.22 -30.16
N GLU A 155 -1.31 -3.46 -29.84
CA GLU A 155 -0.70 -4.29 -28.80
C GLU A 155 0.77 -4.53 -29.19
N GLN A 156 1.65 -3.59 -28.85
CA GLN A 156 3.08 -3.87 -28.91
C GLN A 156 3.35 -5.00 -27.93
N GLU A 157 3.84 -6.13 -28.43
CA GLU A 157 4.41 -7.21 -27.60
C GLU A 157 5.52 -6.59 -26.74
N GLU A 158 5.15 -6.17 -25.53
CA GLU A 158 6.13 -5.68 -24.55
C GLU A 158 7.05 -6.83 -24.15
N ASP A 159 8.33 -6.70 -24.43
CA ASP A 159 9.34 -7.67 -24.00
C ASP A 159 9.31 -7.88 -22.49
N ILE A 160 9.52 -9.13 -22.05
CA ILE A 160 9.62 -9.44 -20.63
C ILE A 160 10.80 -8.65 -20.04
N PRO A 161 10.58 -7.82 -19.01
CA PRO A 161 11.66 -7.04 -18.42
C PRO A 161 12.71 -7.98 -17.80
N GLU A 162 13.97 -7.70 -18.04
CA GLU A 162 15.09 -8.50 -17.52
C GLU A 162 15.12 -8.49 -15.98
N LYS A 163 14.68 -7.40 -15.37
CA LYS A 163 14.71 -7.18 -13.92
C LYS A 163 13.61 -6.22 -13.44
N ILE A 164 13.22 -6.41 -12.19
CA ILE A 164 12.30 -5.54 -11.46
C ILE A 164 13.07 -4.80 -10.36
N THR A 165 13.01 -3.48 -10.37
CA THR A 165 13.61 -2.66 -9.31
C THR A 165 12.78 -2.69 -8.04
N LYS A 166 13.41 -2.40 -6.90
CA LYS A 166 12.71 -2.27 -5.61
C LYS A 166 11.55 -1.27 -5.67
N ALA A 167 11.73 -0.15 -6.37
CA ALA A 167 10.68 0.87 -6.53
C ALA A 167 9.46 0.34 -7.32
N GLN A 168 9.68 -0.39 -8.42
CA GLN A 168 8.61 -1.01 -9.21
C GLN A 168 7.86 -2.06 -8.40
N PHE A 169 8.58 -2.94 -7.69
CA PHE A 169 7.99 -3.93 -6.80
C PHE A 169 7.11 -3.29 -5.71
N LYS A 170 7.61 -2.27 -5.02
CA LYS A 170 6.84 -1.55 -3.99
C LYS A 170 5.59 -0.92 -4.56
N LYS A 171 5.70 -0.22 -5.68
CA LYS A 171 4.57 0.41 -6.36
C LYS A 171 3.48 -0.62 -6.69
N PHE A 172 3.86 -1.75 -7.28
CA PHE A 172 2.94 -2.84 -7.60
C PHE A 172 2.27 -3.40 -6.35
N TYR A 173 3.05 -3.74 -5.32
CA TYR A 173 2.55 -4.35 -4.08
C TYR A 173 1.58 -3.44 -3.33
N THR A 174 1.84 -2.13 -3.31
CA THR A 174 0.99 -1.16 -2.61
C THR A 174 -0.28 -0.80 -3.37
N ALA A 175 -0.28 -0.93 -4.70
CA ALA A 175 -1.45 -0.62 -5.54
C ALA A 175 -2.48 -1.76 -5.59
N ASN A 176 -2.08 -3.02 -5.33
CA ASN A 176 -2.92 -4.22 -5.53
C ASN A 176 -3.37 -4.89 -4.21
N LYS A 177 -3.38 -4.16 -3.09
CA LYS A 177 -3.88 -4.66 -1.80
C LYS A 177 -5.08 -3.85 -1.31
#